data_2946f2631a6537b4c684a3a316068f23
#
_entry.id   2946f2631a6537b4c684a3a316068f23
#
_cell.length_a   1.000
_cell.length_b   1.000
_cell.length_c   1.000
_cell.angle_alpha   90.00
_cell.angle_beta   90.00
_cell.angle_gamma   90.00
#
_symmetry.space_group_name_H-M   'P 1'
#
loop_
_entity.id
_entity.type
_entity.pdbx_description
1 polymer ?
#
loop_
_entity_poly.entity_id
_entity_poly.type
_entity_poly.pdbx_seq_one_letter_code
_entity_poly.pdbx_strand_id
1 'polypeptide(L)'
;MKMNSRMLLRIAVVVIALAVFGWSQWGKQRAHEDSAPAIASAPAVAASAPAPARPVKPAPPTTIVVGTLTLTACELKQPNSAATTPAFCAKFPVPENRADPESRKVDLKLAILKSDSAVPEKDLVVYLAGGPGESAIQTYPQIGGAFAPLRKHHDVLLLDQRGTGDSNPLDCPIIAKQMKQLGDADLTPAQRAERVGECAAEVQKKSDPRFYTTTDAVADLEAVRSALGAPKLDLIGVSYGTRMAQHYAAAHPDVVRSIVLDGVVPNQMVLGETFAEALERSLKLQAAACSATPACKQAFGDWYATLQQLHAKLKNEAPQQVTFEDPYSYKPVTKTLTAANLVGVVRLFSYSALTAALLPLAIDEASRGNYAPLMGQSKLLSSSLSESMQGGMQLSVICTEDAPLMKPRPQDADLLLGTSLVDGLGAECKAWPHGPMPKDFHAPFKSSIPTLLISGERDPVTPPAYAEEVLQGLTDARSLVVKGLGHAEPMHAGCMPDLVEQFVTDLQPGKLDARCLDKIGPVPAFVNFNGAAP
;
A
#
# COMPACT_ATOMS: atom_id res chain seq x y z
N MET A 1 -1.35 46.97 -7.28
CA MET A 1 -2.32 45.93 -6.88
C MET A 1 -1.57 44.99 -5.93
N LYS A 2 -1.79 45.11 -4.61
CA LYS A 2 -1.07 44.28 -3.60
C LYS A 2 -1.75 42.92 -3.57
N MET A 3 -1.01 41.90 -3.99
CA MET A 3 -1.44 40.50 -3.98
C MET A 3 -1.60 40.03 -2.51
N ASN A 4 -2.76 39.48 -2.19
CA ASN A 4 -3.14 39.08 -0.84
C ASN A 4 -2.37 37.81 -0.45
N SER A 5 -1.78 37.76 0.74
CA SER A 5 -0.95 36.64 1.26
C SER A 5 -1.65 35.26 1.20
N ARG A 6 -2.98 35.25 1.18
CA ARG A 6 -3.81 34.04 1.03
C ARG A 6 -3.76 33.43 -0.37
N MET A 7 -3.43 34.22 -1.40
CA MET A 7 -3.31 33.73 -2.79
C MET A 7 -1.93 33.08 -3.03
N LEU A 8 -0.90 33.52 -2.33
CA LEU A 8 0.44 32.92 -2.35
C LEU A 8 0.45 31.54 -1.67
N LEU A 9 -0.33 31.35 -0.60
CA LEU A 9 -0.46 30.06 0.09
C LEU A 9 -1.14 28.99 -0.78
N ARG A 10 -2.12 29.39 -1.63
CA ARG A 10 -2.82 28.50 -2.56
C ARG A 10 -1.93 27.94 -3.66
N ILE A 11 -0.96 28.73 -4.12
CA ILE A 11 -0.01 28.32 -5.15
C ILE A 11 1.04 27.34 -4.57
N ALA A 12 1.43 27.50 -3.31
CA ALA A 12 2.47 26.65 -2.70
C ALA A 12 2.02 25.19 -2.50
N VAL A 13 0.77 24.94 -2.11
CA VAL A 13 0.26 23.57 -1.88
C VAL A 13 0.11 22.79 -3.19
N VAL A 14 -0.36 23.45 -4.25
CA VAL A 14 -0.48 22.84 -5.59
C VAL A 14 0.91 22.61 -6.23
N VAL A 15 1.86 23.52 -5.99
CA VAL A 15 3.24 23.40 -6.51
C VAL A 15 4.01 22.28 -5.81
N ILE A 16 3.76 22.03 -4.52
CA ILE A 16 4.43 20.93 -3.79
C ILE A 16 3.92 19.56 -4.29
N ALA A 17 2.63 19.40 -4.53
CA ALA A 17 2.08 18.17 -5.12
C ALA A 17 2.57 17.92 -6.55
N LEU A 18 2.77 18.99 -7.34
CA LEU A 18 3.28 18.90 -8.71
C LEU A 18 4.81 18.83 -8.77
N ALA A 19 5.54 19.39 -7.81
CA ALA A 19 7.01 19.35 -7.78
C ALA A 19 7.56 17.97 -7.42
N VAL A 20 6.88 17.21 -6.57
CA VAL A 20 7.27 15.82 -6.25
C VAL A 20 7.07 14.92 -7.48
N PHE A 21 6.07 15.19 -8.31
CA PHE A 21 5.84 14.46 -9.57
C PHE A 21 6.76 14.92 -10.70
N GLY A 22 7.17 16.19 -10.73
CA GLY A 22 7.98 16.78 -11.81
C GLY A 22 9.49 16.52 -11.68
N TRP A 23 10.00 16.31 -10.47
CA TRP A 23 11.45 16.23 -10.25
C TRP A 23 12.06 14.91 -10.73
N SER A 24 11.32 13.82 -10.74
CA SER A 24 11.80 12.54 -11.30
C SER A 24 11.92 12.56 -12.83
N GLN A 25 11.21 13.47 -13.52
CA GLN A 25 11.26 13.61 -14.98
C GLN A 25 12.31 14.65 -15.45
N TRP A 26 12.67 15.62 -14.62
CA TRP A 26 13.53 16.73 -15.02
C TRP A 26 15.04 16.42 -14.99
N GLY A 27 15.46 15.41 -14.24
CA GLY A 27 16.87 14.97 -14.19
C GLY A 27 17.38 14.33 -15.48
N LYS A 28 16.50 13.89 -16.37
CA LYS A 28 16.88 13.21 -17.64
C LYS A 28 16.92 14.12 -18.88
N GLN A 29 16.46 15.37 -18.81
CA GLN A 29 16.42 16.28 -19.97
C GLN A 29 17.54 17.32 -20.04
N ARG A 30 18.40 17.48 -19.03
CA ARG A 30 19.46 18.50 -19.02
C ARG A 30 20.83 18.08 -19.57
N ALA A 31 20.92 16.92 -20.21
CA ALA A 31 22.20 16.45 -20.77
C ALA A 31 22.40 16.79 -22.29
N HIS A 32 21.50 17.55 -22.92
CA HIS A 32 21.57 17.77 -24.37
C HIS A 32 21.25 19.19 -24.87
N GLU A 33 21.49 20.24 -24.11
CA GLU A 33 21.36 21.62 -24.63
C GLU A 33 22.50 22.50 -24.13
N ASP A 34 23.67 22.36 -24.75
CA ASP A 34 24.67 23.41 -24.85
C ASP A 34 25.42 23.25 -26.16
N SER A 35 24.98 23.94 -27.17
CA SER A 35 25.76 24.44 -28.31
C SER A 35 24.82 24.88 -29.46
N ALA A 36 24.43 26.15 -29.50
CA ALA A 36 23.87 26.77 -30.68
C ALA A 36 24.87 27.77 -31.26
N PRO A 37 25.36 27.59 -32.49
CA PRO A 37 26.04 28.65 -33.22
C PRO A 37 25.08 29.50 -34.06
N ALA A 38 25.49 30.74 -34.28
CA ALA A 38 24.79 31.84 -34.94
C ALA A 38 24.23 31.54 -36.34
N ILE A 39 23.07 32.10 -36.60
CA ILE A 39 22.36 32.02 -37.90
C ILE A 39 23.09 32.87 -38.95
N ALA A 40 23.67 32.21 -39.96
CA ALA A 40 24.04 32.83 -41.22
C ALA A 40 22.98 32.45 -42.28
N SER A 41 22.48 33.45 -43.00
CA SER A 41 21.50 33.32 -44.09
C SER A 41 21.98 32.38 -45.18
N ALA A 42 21.23 31.30 -45.45
CA ALA A 42 21.53 30.34 -46.53
C ALA A 42 20.68 30.57 -47.79
N PRO A 43 21.19 30.26 -48.97
CA PRO A 43 20.47 30.39 -50.23
C PRO A 43 19.47 29.24 -50.45
N ALA A 44 18.44 29.49 -51.26
CA ALA A 44 17.36 28.59 -51.61
C ALA A 44 17.88 27.22 -52.10
N VAL A 45 17.45 26.15 -51.40
CA VAL A 45 17.77 24.76 -51.75
C VAL A 45 16.63 24.16 -52.56
N ALA A 46 17.00 23.53 -53.68
CA ALA A 46 16.12 22.76 -54.56
C ALA A 46 15.45 21.61 -53.82
N ALA A 47 14.20 21.32 -54.19
CA ALA A 47 13.40 20.23 -53.61
C ALA A 47 14.12 18.88 -53.69
N SER A 48 14.52 18.34 -52.54
CA SER A 48 15.05 16.99 -52.41
C SER A 48 13.91 15.97 -52.38
N ALA A 49 14.15 14.82 -53.02
CA ALA A 49 13.22 13.68 -53.05
C ALA A 49 12.76 13.25 -51.65
N PRO A 50 11.54 12.72 -51.50
CA PRO A 50 11.03 12.28 -50.20
C PRO A 50 11.92 11.18 -49.63
N ALA A 51 12.35 11.38 -48.39
CA ALA A 51 13.08 10.37 -47.62
C ALA A 51 12.26 9.05 -47.52
N PRO A 52 12.92 7.88 -47.58
CA PRO A 52 12.21 6.62 -47.44
C PRO A 52 11.43 6.60 -46.13
N ALA A 53 10.15 6.22 -46.19
CA ALA A 53 9.28 6.13 -45.04
C ALA A 53 9.93 5.22 -43.99
N ARG A 54 10.10 5.73 -42.75
CA ARG A 54 10.53 4.89 -41.64
C ARG A 54 9.55 3.70 -41.53
N PRO A 55 10.06 2.47 -41.33
CA PRO A 55 9.18 1.32 -41.13
C PRO A 55 8.21 1.62 -39.98
N VAL A 56 6.93 1.62 -40.29
CA VAL A 56 5.86 1.77 -39.30
C VAL A 56 5.95 0.58 -38.38
N LYS A 57 6.25 0.82 -37.09
CA LYS A 57 6.23 -0.23 -36.08
C LYS A 57 4.82 -0.83 -36.08
N PRO A 58 4.65 -2.16 -36.19
CA PRO A 58 3.32 -2.77 -36.19
C PRO A 58 2.54 -2.32 -34.95
N ALA A 59 1.25 -2.06 -35.11
CA ALA A 59 0.41 -1.77 -33.98
C ALA A 59 0.48 -2.93 -32.97
N PRO A 60 0.52 -2.66 -31.65
CA PRO A 60 0.55 -3.72 -30.66
C PRO A 60 -0.67 -4.64 -30.82
N PRO A 61 -0.54 -5.95 -30.54
CA PRO A 61 -1.64 -6.88 -30.67
C PRO A 61 -2.78 -6.48 -29.73
N THR A 62 -4.01 -6.65 -30.17
CA THR A 62 -5.21 -6.39 -29.35
C THR A 62 -5.52 -7.55 -28.41
N THR A 63 -4.99 -8.74 -28.70
CA THR A 63 -5.15 -9.96 -27.89
C THR A 63 -3.87 -10.79 -27.91
N ILE A 64 -3.65 -11.51 -26.80
CA ILE A 64 -2.60 -12.52 -26.67
C ILE A 64 -3.18 -13.80 -26.08
N VAL A 65 -2.55 -14.94 -26.35
CA VAL A 65 -2.88 -16.23 -25.72
C VAL A 65 -1.71 -16.62 -24.81
N VAL A 66 -2.02 -16.90 -23.53
CA VAL A 66 -1.06 -17.39 -22.54
C VAL A 66 -1.65 -18.62 -21.88
N GLY A 67 -1.01 -19.77 -22.04
CA GLY A 67 -1.59 -21.05 -21.62
C GLY A 67 -2.92 -21.32 -22.31
N THR A 68 -3.99 -21.46 -21.54
CA THR A 68 -5.36 -21.66 -22.02
C THR A 68 -6.18 -20.38 -22.08
N LEU A 69 -5.62 -19.25 -21.67
CA LEU A 69 -6.34 -17.98 -21.53
C LEU A 69 -6.09 -17.04 -22.71
N THR A 70 -7.14 -16.42 -23.21
CA THR A 70 -7.08 -15.30 -24.13
C THR A 70 -7.20 -14.00 -23.35
N LEU A 71 -6.17 -13.15 -23.40
CA LEU A 71 -6.15 -11.86 -22.74
C LEU A 71 -6.28 -10.75 -23.79
N THR A 72 -7.03 -9.71 -23.46
CA THR A 72 -7.26 -8.54 -24.32
C THR A 72 -6.48 -7.35 -23.80
N ALA A 73 -5.93 -6.54 -24.70
CA ALA A 73 -5.24 -5.30 -24.35
C ALA A 73 -6.16 -4.41 -23.50
N CYS A 74 -5.60 -3.87 -22.40
CA CYS A 74 -6.31 -3.06 -21.44
C CYS A 74 -5.39 -1.99 -20.86
N GLU A 75 -5.98 -0.99 -20.21
CA GLU A 75 -5.28 0.05 -19.47
C GLU A 75 -5.58 -0.11 -17.98
N LEU A 76 -4.55 -0.33 -17.16
CA LEU A 76 -4.67 -0.33 -15.71
C LEU A 76 -4.78 1.11 -15.24
N LYS A 77 -5.75 1.39 -14.38
CA LYS A 77 -6.03 2.73 -13.86
C LYS A 77 -6.17 2.68 -12.36
N GLN A 78 -5.62 3.67 -11.70
CA GLN A 78 -5.94 3.95 -10.32
C GLN A 78 -7.14 4.88 -10.27
N PRO A 79 -8.07 4.70 -9.31
CA PRO A 79 -9.11 5.69 -9.03
C PRO A 79 -8.51 7.10 -8.88
N ASN A 80 -9.15 8.09 -9.51
CA ASN A 80 -8.75 9.50 -9.45
C ASN A 80 -7.32 9.84 -9.97
N SER A 81 -6.70 8.96 -10.74
CA SER A 81 -5.42 9.22 -11.41
C SER A 81 -5.60 9.26 -12.93
N ALA A 82 -4.87 10.16 -13.58
CA ALA A 82 -4.76 10.20 -15.04
C ALA A 82 -3.68 9.22 -15.57
N ALA A 83 -2.84 8.69 -14.69
CA ALA A 83 -1.80 7.73 -15.07
C ALA A 83 -2.43 6.39 -15.43
N THR A 84 -2.01 5.84 -16.57
CA THR A 84 -2.41 4.51 -17.02
C THR A 84 -1.19 3.65 -17.28
N THR A 85 -1.36 2.33 -17.15
CA THR A 85 -0.33 1.35 -17.46
C THR A 85 -0.90 0.33 -18.44
N PRO A 86 -0.33 0.18 -19.66
CA PRO A 86 -0.81 -0.81 -20.60
C PRO A 86 -0.52 -2.23 -20.13
N ALA A 87 -1.51 -3.12 -20.30
CA ALA A 87 -1.45 -4.52 -19.91
C ALA A 87 -2.35 -5.37 -20.81
N PHE A 88 -2.41 -6.67 -20.53
CA PHE A 88 -3.37 -7.60 -21.10
C PHE A 88 -4.22 -8.21 -20.01
N CYS A 89 -5.53 -8.05 -20.09
CA CYS A 89 -6.47 -8.43 -19.06
C CYS A 89 -7.35 -9.62 -19.47
N ALA A 90 -7.75 -10.41 -18.48
CA ALA A 90 -8.77 -11.46 -18.62
C ALA A 90 -9.62 -11.55 -17.36
N LYS A 91 -10.72 -12.30 -17.46
CA LYS A 91 -11.48 -12.84 -16.35
C LYS A 91 -11.32 -14.35 -16.31
N PHE A 92 -11.18 -14.92 -15.12
CA PHE A 92 -11.03 -16.34 -14.92
C PHE A 92 -12.06 -16.83 -13.88
N PRO A 93 -13.05 -17.64 -14.29
CA PRO A 93 -14.10 -18.08 -13.39
C PRO A 93 -13.63 -19.21 -12.48
N VAL A 94 -13.84 -19.05 -11.16
CA VAL A 94 -13.59 -20.07 -10.15
C VAL A 94 -14.87 -20.33 -9.33
N PRO A 95 -15.05 -21.51 -8.72
CA PRO A 95 -16.16 -21.72 -7.78
C PRO A 95 -15.99 -20.82 -6.55
N GLU A 96 -17.09 -20.22 -6.08
CA GLU A 96 -17.07 -19.48 -4.80
C GLU A 96 -16.79 -20.44 -3.65
N ASN A 97 -17.52 -21.54 -3.56
CA ASN A 97 -17.28 -22.64 -2.63
C ASN A 97 -16.73 -23.86 -3.42
N ARG A 98 -15.45 -24.17 -3.21
CA ARG A 98 -14.78 -25.29 -3.93
C ARG A 98 -15.27 -26.67 -3.51
N ALA A 99 -15.93 -26.78 -2.37
CA ALA A 99 -16.50 -28.05 -1.88
C ALA A 99 -17.89 -28.34 -2.46
N ASP A 100 -18.51 -27.36 -3.14
CA ASP A 100 -19.84 -27.48 -3.72
C ASP A 100 -19.75 -27.42 -5.25
N PRO A 101 -20.03 -28.52 -5.96
CA PRO A 101 -20.01 -28.54 -7.43
C PRO A 101 -20.99 -27.57 -8.08
N GLU A 102 -22.11 -27.27 -7.42
CA GLU A 102 -23.16 -26.36 -7.88
C GLU A 102 -22.94 -24.91 -7.43
N SER A 103 -21.77 -24.63 -6.84
CA SER A 103 -21.43 -23.30 -6.35
C SER A 103 -21.46 -22.24 -7.43
N ARG A 104 -21.86 -21.03 -7.04
CA ARG A 104 -21.70 -19.84 -7.87
C ARG A 104 -20.25 -19.73 -8.37
N LYS A 105 -20.08 -19.08 -9.51
CA LYS A 105 -18.76 -18.71 -10.02
C LYS A 105 -18.40 -17.29 -9.60
N VAL A 106 -17.14 -17.10 -9.23
CA VAL A 106 -16.50 -15.82 -9.03
C VAL A 106 -15.57 -15.58 -10.21
N ASP A 107 -15.74 -14.47 -10.90
CA ASP A 107 -14.85 -14.06 -11.99
C ASP A 107 -13.64 -13.33 -11.42
N LEU A 108 -12.49 -13.97 -11.39
CA LEU A 108 -11.23 -13.33 -10.99
C LEU A 108 -10.73 -12.45 -12.12
N LYS A 109 -10.45 -11.20 -11.83
CA LYS A 109 -9.77 -10.27 -12.75
C LYS A 109 -8.26 -10.46 -12.64
N LEU A 110 -7.62 -10.68 -13.79
CA LEU A 110 -6.18 -10.74 -13.87
C LEU A 110 -5.65 -9.81 -14.97
N ALA A 111 -4.42 -9.37 -14.81
CA ALA A 111 -3.69 -8.61 -15.81
C ALA A 111 -2.25 -9.13 -15.92
N ILE A 112 -1.72 -9.18 -17.15
CA ILE A 112 -0.32 -9.49 -17.42
C ILE A 112 0.34 -8.26 -18.04
N LEU A 113 1.39 -7.79 -17.37
CA LEU A 113 2.31 -6.83 -17.97
C LEU A 113 3.44 -7.60 -18.63
N LYS A 114 3.54 -7.41 -19.93
CA LYS A 114 4.58 -8.08 -20.72
C LYS A 114 5.96 -7.54 -20.38
N SER A 115 6.93 -8.44 -20.37
CA SER A 115 8.33 -8.11 -20.34
C SER A 115 8.73 -7.20 -21.51
N ASP A 116 9.75 -6.39 -21.29
CA ASP A 116 10.38 -5.60 -22.37
C ASP A 116 11.29 -6.47 -23.26
N SER A 117 11.62 -7.72 -22.83
CA SER A 117 12.40 -8.69 -23.60
C SER A 117 11.57 -9.32 -24.71
N ALA A 118 12.20 -9.53 -25.86
CA ALA A 118 11.62 -10.32 -26.95
C ALA A 118 11.52 -11.83 -26.57
N VAL A 119 12.36 -12.28 -25.65
CA VAL A 119 12.38 -13.64 -25.12
C VAL A 119 12.35 -13.55 -23.59
N PRO A 120 11.16 -13.42 -23.00
CA PRO A 120 11.03 -13.36 -21.54
C PRO A 120 11.39 -14.68 -20.88
N GLU A 121 11.74 -14.61 -19.60
CA GLU A 121 11.84 -15.80 -18.75
C GLU A 121 10.48 -16.52 -18.69
N LYS A 122 10.52 -17.82 -18.42
CA LYS A 122 9.31 -18.67 -18.37
C LYS A 122 8.54 -18.52 -17.06
N ASP A 123 9.25 -18.12 -16.01
CA ASP A 123 8.70 -17.93 -14.68
C ASP A 123 7.96 -16.59 -14.62
N LEU A 124 6.85 -16.56 -13.88
CA LEU A 124 5.99 -15.38 -13.75
C LEU A 124 6.25 -14.70 -12.42
N VAL A 125 6.57 -13.41 -12.46
CA VAL A 125 6.55 -12.58 -11.24
C VAL A 125 5.11 -12.27 -10.88
N VAL A 126 4.71 -12.52 -9.65
CA VAL A 126 3.36 -12.27 -9.13
C VAL A 126 3.39 -11.22 -8.04
N TYR A 127 2.63 -10.15 -8.20
CA TYR A 127 2.42 -9.17 -7.14
C TYR A 127 1.19 -9.54 -6.30
N LEU A 128 1.40 -9.71 -5.00
CA LEU A 128 0.39 -9.98 -4.00
C LEU A 128 0.19 -8.72 -3.15
N ALA A 129 -0.96 -8.07 -3.35
CA ALA A 129 -1.29 -6.80 -2.70
C ALA A 129 -1.57 -6.95 -1.20
N GLY A 130 -1.51 -5.83 -0.50
CA GLY A 130 -1.72 -5.73 0.94
C GLY A 130 -3.19 -5.63 1.37
N GLY A 131 -3.37 -4.96 2.47
CA GLY A 131 -4.66 -4.73 3.09
C GLY A 131 -4.85 -5.57 4.36
N PRO A 132 -5.65 -6.66 4.37
CA PRO A 132 -6.36 -7.31 3.26
C PRO A 132 -7.42 -6.41 2.61
N GLY A 133 -7.70 -6.63 1.33
CA GLY A 133 -8.74 -5.91 0.60
C GLY A 133 -8.26 -4.94 -0.48
N GLU A 134 -6.95 -4.81 -0.73
CA GLU A 134 -6.42 -4.03 -1.84
C GLU A 134 -6.49 -4.78 -3.17
N SER A 135 -6.76 -4.04 -4.25
CA SER A 135 -6.68 -4.54 -5.61
C SER A 135 -5.24 -4.45 -6.13
N ALA A 136 -4.66 -5.57 -6.54
CA ALA A 136 -3.33 -5.61 -7.15
C ALA A 136 -3.29 -4.80 -8.45
N ILE A 137 -4.35 -4.86 -9.25
CA ILE A 137 -4.47 -4.19 -10.54
C ILE A 137 -4.58 -2.67 -10.38
N GLN A 138 -5.37 -2.19 -9.41
CA GLN A 138 -5.54 -0.75 -9.17
C GLN A 138 -4.34 -0.12 -8.46
N THR A 139 -3.61 -0.89 -7.65
CA THR A 139 -2.41 -0.42 -6.93
C THR A 139 -1.19 -0.34 -7.85
N TYR A 140 -1.07 -1.24 -8.83
CA TYR A 140 0.12 -1.35 -9.66
C TYR A 140 0.57 -0.06 -10.37
N PRO A 141 -0.30 0.81 -10.91
CA PRO A 141 0.14 2.06 -11.54
C PRO A 141 0.99 2.97 -10.63
N GLN A 142 0.81 2.89 -9.31
CA GLN A 142 1.61 3.64 -8.33
C GLN A 142 2.97 2.99 -8.06
N ILE A 143 3.00 1.67 -8.07
CA ILE A 143 4.16 0.88 -7.65
C ILE A 143 4.98 0.32 -8.83
N GLY A 144 4.50 0.50 -10.06
CA GLY A 144 5.10 -0.07 -11.26
C GLY A 144 6.58 0.28 -11.47
N GLY A 145 7.04 1.40 -10.91
CA GLY A 145 8.46 1.79 -10.91
C GLY A 145 9.36 0.77 -10.22
N ALA A 146 8.89 0.16 -9.12
CA ALA A 146 9.62 -0.88 -8.40
C ALA A 146 9.77 -2.18 -9.23
N PHE A 147 8.85 -2.43 -10.15
CA PHE A 147 8.86 -3.60 -11.02
C PHE A 147 9.57 -3.37 -12.36
N ALA A 148 10.00 -2.13 -12.66
CA ALA A 148 10.62 -1.82 -13.93
C ALA A 148 11.92 -2.63 -14.20
N PRO A 149 12.83 -2.87 -13.24
CA PRO A 149 13.97 -3.76 -13.47
C PRO A 149 13.57 -5.21 -13.76
N LEU A 150 12.62 -5.77 -13.02
CA LEU A 150 12.10 -7.12 -13.22
C LEU A 150 11.46 -7.29 -14.60
N ARG A 151 10.70 -6.30 -15.06
CA ARG A 151 10.05 -6.32 -16.38
C ARG A 151 11.00 -6.31 -17.55
N LYS A 152 12.28 -6.05 -17.36
CA LYS A 152 13.28 -6.24 -18.42
C LYS A 152 13.33 -7.70 -18.88
N HIS A 153 13.03 -8.65 -18.00
CA HIS A 153 13.18 -10.08 -18.26
C HIS A 153 11.94 -10.92 -17.98
N HIS A 154 11.07 -10.49 -17.06
CA HIS A 154 9.91 -11.27 -16.60
C HIS A 154 8.58 -10.60 -16.96
N ASP A 155 7.59 -11.42 -17.32
CA ASP A 155 6.19 -11.00 -17.31
C ASP A 155 5.72 -10.85 -15.86
N VAL A 156 4.86 -9.86 -15.59
CA VAL A 156 4.29 -9.65 -14.26
C VAL A 156 2.81 -9.95 -14.26
N LEU A 157 2.37 -10.87 -13.42
CA LEU A 157 0.98 -11.19 -13.16
C LEU A 157 0.45 -10.34 -12.00
N LEU A 158 -0.64 -9.67 -12.25
CA LEU A 158 -1.49 -9.03 -11.25
C LEU A 158 -2.79 -9.81 -11.17
N LEU A 159 -3.14 -10.28 -10.00
CA LEU A 159 -4.40 -10.96 -9.73
C LEU A 159 -5.14 -10.19 -8.64
N ASP A 160 -6.29 -9.60 -8.98
CA ASP A 160 -7.18 -9.13 -7.94
C ASP A 160 -7.69 -10.34 -7.17
N GLN A 161 -7.36 -10.41 -5.89
CA GLN A 161 -7.86 -11.45 -5.00
C GLN A 161 -9.39 -11.43 -5.01
N ARG A 162 -10.04 -12.60 -4.89
CA ARG A 162 -11.51 -12.64 -4.75
C ARG A 162 -11.98 -11.65 -3.69
N GLY A 163 -13.02 -10.90 -3.98
CA GLY A 163 -13.54 -9.85 -3.09
C GLY A 163 -12.88 -8.50 -3.25
N THR A 164 -11.88 -8.34 -4.13
CA THR A 164 -11.18 -7.06 -4.37
C THR A 164 -11.31 -6.61 -5.82
N GLY A 165 -11.10 -5.33 -6.09
CA GLY A 165 -11.07 -4.75 -7.42
C GLY A 165 -12.26 -5.18 -8.28
N ASP A 166 -11.97 -5.81 -9.44
CA ASP A 166 -12.99 -6.36 -10.34
C ASP A 166 -13.19 -7.88 -10.15
N SER A 167 -12.66 -8.48 -9.08
CA SER A 167 -12.81 -9.90 -8.72
C SER A 167 -13.97 -10.12 -7.75
N ASN A 168 -15.18 -9.78 -8.15
CA ASN A 168 -16.39 -9.89 -7.35
C ASN A 168 -16.27 -9.15 -5.98
N PRO A 169 -16.10 -7.82 -6.01
CA PRO A 169 -15.80 -7.03 -4.83
C PRO A 169 -16.85 -7.19 -3.73
N LEU A 170 -16.40 -7.38 -2.50
CA LEU A 170 -17.25 -7.34 -1.32
C LEU A 170 -17.40 -5.89 -0.84
N ASP A 171 -18.18 -5.13 -1.61
CA ASP A 171 -18.42 -3.72 -1.33
C ASP A 171 -19.29 -3.52 -0.10
N CYS A 172 -18.83 -2.66 0.79
CA CYS A 172 -19.58 -2.20 1.96
C CYS A 172 -19.76 -0.68 1.92
N PRO A 173 -20.72 -0.15 1.17
CA PRO A 173 -20.92 1.29 1.05
C PRO A 173 -21.13 1.99 2.39
N ILE A 174 -21.70 1.29 3.37
CA ILE A 174 -21.89 1.81 4.72
C ILE A 174 -20.55 2.02 5.42
N ILE A 175 -19.64 1.03 5.36
CA ILE A 175 -18.30 1.13 5.92
C ILE A 175 -17.49 2.20 5.19
N ALA A 176 -17.53 2.22 3.85
CA ALA A 176 -16.87 3.25 3.06
C ALA A 176 -17.36 4.66 3.40
N LYS A 177 -18.67 4.82 3.64
CA LYS A 177 -19.24 6.09 4.10
C LYS A 177 -18.73 6.48 5.49
N GLN A 178 -18.59 5.53 6.41
CA GLN A 178 -18.03 5.79 7.74
C GLN A 178 -16.57 6.23 7.66
N MET A 179 -15.75 5.56 6.85
CA MET A 179 -14.35 5.94 6.63
C MET A 179 -14.25 7.35 6.03
N LYS A 180 -15.17 7.74 5.14
CA LYS A 180 -15.26 9.11 4.63
C LYS A 180 -15.72 10.14 5.66
N GLN A 181 -16.36 9.70 6.73
CA GLN A 181 -16.89 10.51 7.81
C GLN A 181 -16.03 10.49 9.08
N LEU A 182 -14.76 10.05 8.98
CA LEU A 182 -13.81 10.15 10.09
C LEU A 182 -13.87 11.57 10.67
N GLY A 183 -14.37 11.69 11.91
CA GLY A 183 -14.61 12.97 12.60
C GLY A 183 -16.07 13.39 12.75
N ASP A 184 -17.04 12.66 12.21
CA ASP A 184 -18.46 13.01 12.38
C ASP A 184 -19.10 12.42 13.65
N ALA A 185 -18.52 11.39 14.25
CA ALA A 185 -18.71 10.88 15.61
C ALA A 185 -17.93 9.57 15.76
N ASP A 186 -17.37 9.33 16.94
CA ASP A 186 -16.85 8.01 17.29
C ASP A 186 -18.03 7.04 17.45
N LEU A 187 -18.15 6.09 16.52
CA LEU A 187 -19.15 5.05 16.64
C LEU A 187 -18.80 4.11 17.79
N THR A 188 -19.76 3.82 18.63
CA THR A 188 -19.60 2.77 19.65
C THR A 188 -19.39 1.41 18.98
N PRO A 189 -18.76 0.44 19.66
CA PRO A 189 -18.62 -0.93 19.14
C PRO A 189 -19.97 -1.55 18.71
N ALA A 190 -21.05 -1.27 19.42
CA ALA A 190 -22.39 -1.75 19.08
C ALA A 190 -22.91 -1.13 17.76
N GLN A 191 -22.75 0.18 17.56
CA GLN A 191 -23.12 0.83 16.31
C GLN A 191 -22.29 0.35 15.11
N ARG A 192 -20.99 0.04 15.35
CA ARG A 192 -20.15 -0.59 14.30
C ARG A 192 -20.68 -1.97 13.93
N ALA A 193 -20.96 -2.82 14.91
CA ALA A 193 -21.51 -4.16 14.69
C ALA A 193 -22.85 -4.14 13.94
N GLU A 194 -23.75 -3.22 14.30
CA GLU A 194 -25.05 -3.04 13.60
C GLU A 194 -24.84 -2.74 12.12
N ARG A 195 -23.98 -1.77 11.78
CA ARG A 195 -23.72 -1.39 10.40
C ARG A 195 -22.98 -2.46 9.59
N VAL A 196 -22.07 -3.17 10.24
CA VAL A 196 -21.42 -4.35 9.64
C VAL A 196 -22.44 -5.45 9.36
N GLY A 197 -23.40 -5.68 10.24
CA GLY A 197 -24.51 -6.60 10.02
C GLY A 197 -25.40 -6.20 8.83
N GLU A 198 -25.71 -4.91 8.69
CA GLU A 198 -26.44 -4.38 7.51
C GLU A 198 -25.63 -4.63 6.21
N CYS A 199 -24.34 -4.35 6.23
CA CYS A 199 -23.46 -4.61 5.09
C CYS A 199 -23.40 -6.10 4.75
N ALA A 200 -23.24 -6.97 5.76
CA ALA A 200 -23.22 -8.41 5.59
C ALA A 200 -24.49 -8.91 4.89
N ALA A 201 -25.66 -8.41 5.31
CA ALA A 201 -26.95 -8.76 4.71
C ALA A 201 -27.04 -8.34 3.24
N GLU A 202 -26.47 -7.20 2.85
CA GLU A 202 -26.42 -6.78 1.43
C GLU A 202 -25.44 -7.63 0.62
N VAL A 203 -24.25 -7.89 1.16
CA VAL A 203 -23.23 -8.72 0.49
C VAL A 203 -23.74 -10.15 0.27
N GLN A 204 -24.40 -10.73 1.26
CA GLN A 204 -24.93 -12.11 1.20
C GLN A 204 -26.00 -12.32 0.10
N LYS A 205 -26.62 -11.27 -0.43
CA LYS A 205 -27.51 -11.38 -1.59
C LYS A 205 -26.78 -11.82 -2.87
N LYS A 206 -25.48 -11.56 -2.97
CA LYS A 206 -24.68 -11.77 -4.18
C LYS A 206 -23.49 -12.70 -3.97
N SER A 207 -23.00 -12.82 -2.74
CA SER A 207 -21.76 -13.51 -2.39
C SER A 207 -21.91 -14.20 -1.04
N ASP A 208 -21.09 -15.21 -0.79
CA ASP A 208 -20.97 -15.80 0.54
C ASP A 208 -19.61 -15.43 1.16
N PRO A 209 -19.57 -14.43 2.06
CA PRO A 209 -18.30 -13.90 2.62
C PRO A 209 -17.42 -14.96 3.29
N ARG A 210 -17.99 -16.11 3.67
CA ARG A 210 -17.27 -17.22 4.32
C ARG A 210 -16.20 -17.84 3.43
N PHE A 211 -16.29 -17.64 2.10
CA PHE A 211 -15.36 -18.19 1.11
C PHE A 211 -14.43 -17.15 0.51
N TYR A 212 -14.20 -16.03 1.23
CA TYR A 212 -13.28 -14.97 0.83
C TYR A 212 -12.12 -14.87 1.82
N THR A 213 -11.35 -15.96 1.89
CA THR A 213 -10.24 -16.14 2.84
C THR A 213 -8.90 -16.22 2.12
N THR A 214 -7.80 -16.14 2.88
CA THR A 214 -6.46 -16.39 2.35
C THR A 214 -6.34 -17.79 1.76
N THR A 215 -6.95 -18.80 2.36
CA THR A 215 -6.97 -20.18 1.84
C THR A 215 -7.64 -20.28 0.48
N ASP A 216 -8.78 -19.59 0.29
CA ASP A 216 -9.46 -19.53 -1.00
C ASP A 216 -8.63 -18.80 -2.05
N ALA A 217 -7.98 -17.70 -1.67
CA ALA A 217 -7.12 -16.92 -2.56
C ALA A 217 -5.87 -17.71 -3.00
N VAL A 218 -5.28 -18.51 -2.13
CA VAL A 218 -4.18 -19.43 -2.47
C VAL A 218 -4.63 -20.44 -3.54
N ALA A 219 -5.80 -21.03 -3.37
CA ALA A 219 -6.36 -21.97 -4.35
C ALA A 219 -6.72 -21.29 -5.68
N ASP A 220 -7.13 -20.02 -5.65
CA ASP A 220 -7.38 -19.21 -6.84
C ASP A 220 -6.11 -18.94 -7.63
N LEU A 221 -5.04 -18.52 -6.93
CA LEU A 221 -3.75 -18.25 -7.56
C LEU A 221 -3.19 -19.50 -8.25
N GLU A 222 -3.30 -20.69 -7.61
CA GLU A 222 -2.87 -21.94 -8.22
C GLU A 222 -3.69 -22.30 -9.46
N ALA A 223 -5.00 -22.10 -9.43
CA ALA A 223 -5.85 -22.31 -10.59
C ALA A 223 -5.48 -21.37 -11.76
N VAL A 224 -5.19 -20.11 -11.49
CA VAL A 224 -4.74 -19.12 -12.48
C VAL A 224 -3.35 -19.49 -13.01
N ARG A 225 -2.36 -19.82 -12.14
CA ARG A 225 -1.03 -20.28 -12.56
C ARG A 225 -1.13 -21.46 -13.53
N SER A 226 -1.92 -22.47 -13.17
CA SER A 226 -2.13 -23.66 -13.98
C SER A 226 -2.74 -23.33 -15.34
N ALA A 227 -3.78 -22.46 -15.37
CA ALA A 227 -4.41 -22.04 -16.62
C ALA A 227 -3.49 -21.22 -17.53
N LEU A 228 -2.58 -20.43 -16.95
CA LEU A 228 -1.54 -19.69 -17.68
C LEU A 228 -0.39 -20.61 -18.14
N GLY A 229 -0.31 -21.83 -17.63
CA GLY A 229 0.78 -22.76 -17.94
C GLY A 229 2.15 -22.29 -17.39
N ALA A 230 2.14 -21.42 -16.36
CA ALA A 230 3.37 -20.93 -15.75
C ALA A 230 4.06 -22.06 -14.96
N PRO A 231 5.33 -22.39 -15.27
CA PRO A 231 6.01 -23.50 -14.61
C PRO A 231 6.29 -23.19 -13.13
N LYS A 232 6.74 -21.98 -12.85
CA LYS A 232 7.01 -21.48 -11.50
C LYS A 232 6.59 -20.02 -11.34
N LEU A 233 6.44 -19.60 -10.09
CA LEU A 233 6.14 -18.22 -9.71
C LEU A 233 7.29 -17.65 -8.86
N ASP A 234 7.59 -16.38 -9.09
CA ASP A 234 8.34 -15.50 -8.19
C ASP A 234 7.36 -14.64 -7.44
N LEU A 235 7.20 -14.89 -6.16
CA LEU A 235 6.18 -14.22 -5.34
C LEU A 235 6.72 -12.93 -4.75
N ILE A 236 6.04 -11.81 -4.97
CA ILE A 236 6.34 -10.52 -4.33
C ILE A 236 5.11 -10.11 -3.53
N GLY A 237 5.17 -10.33 -2.22
CA GLY A 237 4.11 -9.98 -1.30
C GLY A 237 4.43 -8.68 -0.55
N VAL A 238 3.40 -7.83 -0.38
CA VAL A 238 3.50 -6.60 0.40
C VAL A 238 2.48 -6.62 1.51
N SER A 239 2.89 -6.33 2.76
CA SER A 239 1.99 -6.29 3.92
C SER A 239 1.20 -7.62 4.07
N TYR A 240 -0.13 -7.61 4.12
CA TYR A 240 -0.95 -8.83 4.10
C TYR A 240 -0.58 -9.79 2.95
N GLY A 241 -0.18 -9.26 1.78
CA GLY A 241 0.30 -10.08 0.67
C GLY A 241 1.50 -10.97 1.02
N THR A 242 2.28 -10.61 2.04
CA THR A 242 3.37 -11.47 2.55
C THR A 242 2.86 -12.72 3.26
N ARG A 243 1.71 -12.63 3.97
CA ARG A 243 1.02 -13.79 4.55
C ARG A 243 0.51 -14.71 3.43
N MET A 244 -0.14 -14.12 2.40
CA MET A 244 -0.60 -14.89 1.25
C MET A 244 0.56 -15.62 0.54
N ALA A 245 1.72 -14.95 0.36
CA ALA A 245 2.92 -15.57 -0.23
C ALA A 245 3.42 -16.77 0.59
N GLN A 246 3.47 -16.65 1.91
CA GLN A 246 3.87 -17.73 2.82
C GLN A 246 2.92 -18.93 2.74
N HIS A 247 1.60 -18.69 2.76
CA HIS A 247 0.59 -19.75 2.63
C HIS A 247 0.65 -20.43 1.26
N TYR A 248 0.81 -19.65 0.17
CA TYR A 248 0.94 -20.22 -1.15
C TYR A 248 2.20 -21.09 -1.27
N ALA A 249 3.34 -20.61 -0.81
CA ALA A 249 4.59 -21.35 -0.85
C ALA A 249 4.58 -22.61 0.05
N ALA A 250 3.86 -22.56 1.17
CA ALA A 250 3.67 -23.74 2.03
C ALA A 250 2.78 -24.80 1.35
N ALA A 251 1.73 -24.38 0.64
CA ALA A 251 0.80 -25.29 -0.05
C ALA A 251 1.36 -25.83 -1.38
N HIS A 252 2.18 -25.04 -2.07
CA HIS A 252 2.66 -25.34 -3.44
C HIS A 252 4.18 -25.11 -3.60
N PRO A 253 5.05 -25.71 -2.76
CA PRO A 253 6.49 -25.40 -2.74
C PRO A 253 7.20 -25.71 -4.06
N ASP A 254 6.75 -26.69 -4.81
CA ASP A 254 7.40 -27.15 -6.05
C ASP A 254 7.23 -26.17 -7.22
N VAL A 255 6.25 -25.28 -7.14
CA VAL A 255 5.96 -24.30 -8.19
C VAL A 255 6.32 -22.85 -7.79
N VAL A 256 6.98 -22.67 -6.66
CA VAL A 256 7.57 -21.38 -6.26
C VAL A 256 9.06 -21.39 -6.53
N ARG A 257 9.59 -20.34 -7.16
CA ARG A 257 11.00 -20.18 -7.48
C ARG A 257 11.73 -19.30 -6.48
N SER A 258 11.11 -18.16 -6.13
CA SER A 258 11.63 -17.21 -5.15
C SER A 258 10.50 -16.48 -4.43
N ILE A 259 10.82 -15.89 -3.29
CA ILE A 259 9.85 -15.13 -2.46
C ILE A 259 10.49 -13.80 -2.04
N VAL A 260 9.78 -12.69 -2.25
CA VAL A 260 10.10 -11.37 -1.71
C VAL A 260 8.95 -10.94 -0.79
N LEU A 261 9.28 -10.56 0.44
CA LEU A 261 8.32 -10.17 1.48
C LEU A 261 8.65 -8.74 1.94
N ASP A 262 7.85 -7.75 1.57
CA ASP A 262 8.00 -6.36 2.02
C ASP A 262 6.94 -6.00 3.06
N GLY A 263 7.36 -5.55 4.26
CA GLY A 263 6.45 -5.31 5.37
C GLY A 263 5.83 -6.60 5.89
N VAL A 264 6.67 -7.48 6.41
CA VAL A 264 6.38 -8.88 6.68
C VAL A 264 5.32 -9.09 7.75
N VAL A 265 4.28 -9.86 7.41
CA VAL A 265 3.25 -10.36 8.34
C VAL A 265 3.54 -11.83 8.63
N PRO A 266 4.06 -12.20 9.81
CA PRO A 266 4.23 -13.60 10.19
C PRO A 266 2.87 -14.33 10.19
N ASN A 267 2.85 -15.61 9.82
CA ASN A 267 1.60 -16.38 9.91
C ASN A 267 1.05 -16.44 11.35
N GLN A 268 1.92 -16.40 12.36
CA GLN A 268 1.55 -16.43 13.79
C GLN A 268 0.90 -15.13 14.27
N MET A 269 1.08 -14.03 13.53
CA MET A 269 0.50 -12.74 13.90
C MET A 269 -1.03 -12.78 13.84
N VAL A 270 -1.68 -12.24 14.85
CA VAL A 270 -3.11 -11.90 14.83
C VAL A 270 -3.24 -10.45 14.37
N LEU A 271 -3.78 -10.25 13.17
CA LEU A 271 -3.86 -8.91 12.55
C LEU A 271 -4.64 -7.93 13.43
N GLY A 272 -4.03 -6.78 13.70
CA GLY A 272 -4.60 -5.73 14.53
C GLY A 272 -4.16 -5.79 15.99
N GLU A 273 -3.83 -6.97 16.52
CA GLU A 273 -3.58 -7.14 17.96
C GLU A 273 -2.38 -6.33 18.46
N THR A 274 -1.29 -6.26 17.69
CA THR A 274 -0.04 -5.59 18.09
C THR A 274 0.19 -4.23 17.43
N PHE A 275 -0.79 -3.70 16.72
CA PHE A 275 -0.63 -2.43 15.97
C PHE A 275 -0.40 -1.21 16.88
N ALA A 276 -0.95 -1.22 18.11
CA ALA A 276 -0.71 -0.14 19.06
C ALA A 276 0.77 -0.06 19.46
N GLU A 277 1.38 -1.21 19.76
CA GLU A 277 2.79 -1.32 20.12
C GLU A 277 3.73 -0.96 18.95
N ALA A 278 3.40 -1.44 17.74
CA ALA A 278 4.17 -1.15 16.53
C ALA A 278 4.16 0.37 16.19
N LEU A 279 2.99 1.01 16.27
CA LEU A 279 2.85 2.45 16.09
C LEU A 279 3.66 3.22 17.14
N GLU A 280 3.54 2.84 18.42
CA GLU A 280 4.26 3.47 19.53
C GLU A 280 5.78 3.42 19.33
N ARG A 281 6.30 2.25 18.93
CA ARG A 281 7.71 2.07 18.56
C ARG A 281 8.12 3.03 17.44
N SER A 282 7.32 3.10 16.37
CA SER A 282 7.59 3.98 15.23
C SER A 282 7.65 5.46 15.65
N LEU A 283 6.68 5.92 16.44
CA LEU A 283 6.61 7.30 16.93
C LEU A 283 7.83 7.65 17.81
N LYS A 284 8.28 6.75 18.67
CA LYS A 284 9.49 6.95 19.49
C LYS A 284 10.75 7.06 18.64
N LEU A 285 10.88 6.27 17.58
CA LEU A 285 12.00 6.38 16.63
C LEU A 285 11.97 7.71 15.87
N GLN A 286 10.79 8.18 15.46
CA GLN A 286 10.63 9.48 14.82
C GLN A 286 10.97 10.63 15.78
N ALA A 287 10.52 10.55 17.04
CA ALA A 287 10.83 11.54 18.07
C ALA A 287 12.33 11.61 18.38
N ALA A 288 12.98 10.45 18.47
CA ALA A 288 14.43 10.39 18.66
C ALA A 288 15.20 11.05 17.51
N ALA A 289 14.76 10.82 16.26
CA ALA A 289 15.37 11.46 15.10
C ALA A 289 15.17 12.98 15.06
N CYS A 290 13.98 13.47 15.44
CA CYS A 290 13.72 14.90 15.58
C CYS A 290 14.64 15.51 16.65
N SER A 291 14.74 14.87 17.81
CA SER A 291 15.60 15.33 18.91
C SER A 291 17.08 15.36 18.55
N ALA A 292 17.52 14.47 17.65
CA ALA A 292 18.88 14.45 17.13
C ALA A 292 19.15 15.53 16.05
N THR A 293 18.09 16.11 15.47
CA THR A 293 18.17 17.12 14.40
C THR A 293 18.00 18.52 15.01
N PRO A 294 19.04 19.40 15.00
CA PRO A 294 18.97 20.70 15.69
C PRO A 294 17.76 21.55 15.31
N ALA A 295 17.44 21.65 14.01
CA ALA A 295 16.31 22.45 13.54
C ALA A 295 14.95 21.90 14.03
N CYS A 296 14.75 20.58 14.02
CA CYS A 296 13.52 19.96 14.52
C CYS A 296 13.39 20.14 16.04
N LYS A 297 14.47 19.87 16.77
CA LYS A 297 14.51 20.07 18.24
C LYS A 297 14.21 21.51 18.64
N GLN A 298 14.79 22.48 17.92
CA GLN A 298 14.55 23.91 18.19
C GLN A 298 13.10 24.30 17.89
N ALA A 299 12.49 23.78 16.81
CA ALA A 299 11.14 24.13 16.41
C ALA A 299 10.07 23.52 17.33
N PHE A 300 10.23 22.27 17.75
CA PHE A 300 9.16 21.49 18.36
C PHE A 300 9.49 20.91 19.75
N GLY A 301 10.75 20.98 20.19
CA GLY A 301 11.15 20.37 21.46
C GLY A 301 10.86 18.87 21.49
N ASP A 302 10.14 18.42 22.51
CA ASP A 302 9.62 17.07 22.61
C ASP A 302 8.19 16.99 22.02
N TRP A 303 8.11 16.90 20.70
CA TRP A 303 6.83 16.80 20.01
C TRP A 303 6.02 15.55 20.37
N TYR A 304 6.69 14.47 20.81
CA TYR A 304 6.01 13.27 21.23
C TYR A 304 5.26 13.48 22.55
N ALA A 305 5.88 14.16 23.52
CA ALA A 305 5.20 14.57 24.74
C ALA A 305 4.03 15.53 24.43
N THR A 306 4.21 16.45 23.47
CA THR A 306 3.12 17.34 22.99
C THR A 306 1.98 16.53 22.37
N LEU A 307 2.26 15.49 21.58
CA LEU A 307 1.26 14.57 21.03
C LEU A 307 0.45 13.89 22.15
N GLN A 308 1.13 13.36 23.16
CA GLN A 308 0.46 12.69 24.28
C GLN A 308 -0.47 13.65 25.05
N GLN A 309 -0.02 14.88 25.31
CA GLN A 309 -0.83 15.92 25.97
C GLN A 309 -2.04 16.32 25.10
N LEU A 310 -1.83 16.50 23.80
CA LEU A 310 -2.91 16.82 22.87
C LEU A 310 -3.95 15.70 22.79
N HIS A 311 -3.50 14.44 22.72
CA HIS A 311 -4.38 13.27 22.74
C HIS A 311 -5.21 13.20 24.03
N ALA A 312 -4.55 13.35 25.20
CA ALA A 312 -5.23 13.37 26.48
C ALA A 312 -6.26 14.52 26.58
N LYS A 313 -5.91 15.69 26.07
CA LYS A 313 -6.83 16.86 25.99
C LYS A 313 -8.06 16.50 25.16
N LEU A 314 -7.89 16.06 23.91
CA LEU A 314 -8.99 15.73 23.00
C LEU A 314 -9.86 14.56 23.50
N LYS A 315 -9.31 13.64 24.28
CA LYS A 315 -10.05 12.53 24.88
C LYS A 315 -10.94 12.97 26.04
N ASN A 316 -10.53 14.00 26.80
CA ASN A 316 -11.19 14.42 28.03
C ASN A 316 -12.07 15.67 27.84
N GLU A 317 -11.89 16.45 26.78
CA GLU A 317 -12.69 17.63 26.46
C GLU A 317 -13.91 17.28 25.61
N ALA A 318 -14.94 18.15 25.65
CA ALA A 318 -16.08 18.01 24.77
C ALA A 318 -15.64 18.16 23.30
N PRO A 319 -16.22 17.37 22.37
CA PRO A 319 -15.91 17.49 20.95
C PRO A 319 -16.11 18.91 20.42
N GLN A 320 -15.15 19.40 19.64
CA GLN A 320 -15.12 20.77 19.13
C GLN A 320 -15.51 20.81 17.66
N GLN A 321 -16.21 21.86 17.23
CA GLN A 321 -16.48 22.12 15.81
C GLN A 321 -15.31 22.88 15.20
N VAL A 322 -14.72 22.32 14.14
CA VAL A 322 -13.60 22.92 13.41
C VAL A 322 -14.01 23.19 11.97
N THR A 323 -13.82 24.43 11.53
CA THR A 323 -14.00 24.81 10.12
C THR A 323 -12.64 24.76 9.41
N PHE A 324 -12.58 24.01 8.31
CA PHE A 324 -11.39 23.87 7.47
C PHE A 324 -11.78 23.88 5.99
N GLU A 325 -10.80 24.06 5.11
CA GLU A 325 -11.00 23.94 3.66
C GLU A 325 -10.94 22.46 3.26
N ASP A 326 -12.02 21.95 2.64
CA ASP A 326 -12.07 20.57 2.15
C ASP A 326 -11.05 20.40 1.01
N PRO A 327 -10.12 19.41 1.08
CA PRO A 327 -9.00 19.29 0.15
C PRO A 327 -9.40 18.95 -1.28
N TYR A 328 -10.63 18.47 -1.51
CA TYR A 328 -11.13 18.12 -2.84
C TYR A 328 -12.00 19.20 -3.47
N SER A 329 -12.90 19.81 -2.69
CA SER A 329 -13.83 20.82 -3.20
C SER A 329 -13.34 22.25 -3.02
N TYR A 330 -12.30 22.47 -2.22
CA TYR A 330 -11.76 23.77 -1.83
C TYR A 330 -12.81 24.70 -1.21
N LYS A 331 -13.83 24.11 -0.59
CA LYS A 331 -14.89 24.85 0.12
C LYS A 331 -14.70 24.72 1.62
N PRO A 332 -15.09 25.74 2.41
CA PRO A 332 -15.09 25.61 3.85
C PRO A 332 -16.14 24.57 4.28
N VAL A 333 -15.73 23.65 5.14
CA VAL A 333 -16.59 22.65 5.77
C VAL A 333 -16.35 22.67 7.27
N THR A 334 -17.40 22.42 8.05
CA THR A 334 -17.29 22.31 9.50
C THR A 334 -17.55 20.89 9.93
N LYS A 335 -16.65 20.34 10.73
CA LYS A 335 -16.70 18.97 11.24
C LYS A 335 -16.33 18.92 12.72
N THR A 336 -16.80 17.87 13.38
CA THR A 336 -16.45 17.59 14.76
C THR A 336 -15.03 17.03 14.85
N LEU A 337 -14.18 17.67 15.66
CA LEU A 337 -12.86 17.17 16.01
C LEU A 337 -12.98 16.22 17.20
N THR A 338 -12.43 15.01 17.08
CA THR A 338 -12.34 14.02 18.14
C THR A 338 -10.89 13.52 18.31
N ALA A 339 -10.60 12.80 19.39
CA ALA A 339 -9.30 12.15 19.55
C ALA A 339 -9.02 11.15 18.43
N ALA A 340 -10.05 10.49 17.86
CA ALA A 340 -9.90 9.56 16.75
C ALA A 340 -9.36 10.22 15.48
N ASN A 341 -9.67 11.48 15.21
CA ASN A 341 -9.07 12.22 14.08
C ASN A 341 -7.56 12.37 14.25
N LEU A 342 -7.11 12.73 15.45
CA LEU A 342 -5.66 12.84 15.75
C LEU A 342 -4.98 11.48 15.58
N VAL A 343 -5.53 10.44 16.21
CA VAL A 343 -4.97 9.08 16.16
C VAL A 343 -4.92 8.56 14.72
N GLY A 344 -5.99 8.78 13.95
CA GLY A 344 -6.08 8.39 12.54
C GLY A 344 -5.00 9.05 11.68
N VAL A 345 -4.81 10.37 11.81
CA VAL A 345 -3.78 11.12 11.09
C VAL A 345 -2.39 10.63 11.50
N VAL A 346 -2.11 10.55 12.79
CA VAL A 346 -0.79 10.11 13.29
C VAL A 346 -0.46 8.70 12.81
N ARG A 347 -1.41 7.77 12.90
CA ARG A 347 -1.23 6.40 12.43
C ARG A 347 -0.93 6.35 10.93
N LEU A 348 -1.76 6.96 10.11
CA LEU A 348 -1.65 6.86 8.65
C LEU A 348 -0.45 7.65 8.10
N PHE A 349 -0.12 8.79 8.70
CA PHE A 349 1.08 9.53 8.32
C PHE A 349 2.36 8.78 8.68
N SER A 350 2.34 7.95 9.72
CA SER A 350 3.50 7.12 10.10
C SER A 350 3.81 5.99 9.10
N TYR A 351 2.88 5.69 8.15
CA TYR A 351 3.13 4.68 7.10
C TYR A 351 4.22 5.09 6.12
N SER A 352 4.33 6.39 5.81
CA SER A 352 5.33 6.90 4.85
C SER A 352 6.30 7.86 5.53
N ALA A 353 7.58 7.74 5.21
CA ALA A 353 8.64 8.62 5.72
C ALA A 353 8.36 10.11 5.41
N LEU A 354 7.77 10.40 4.23
CA LEU A 354 7.44 11.76 3.82
C LEU A 354 6.29 12.35 4.64
N THR A 355 5.20 11.59 4.83
CA THR A 355 4.06 12.07 5.62
C THR A 355 4.38 12.10 7.12
N ALA A 356 5.19 11.15 7.61
CA ALA A 356 5.70 11.16 8.97
C ALA A 356 6.53 12.41 9.29
N ALA A 357 7.27 12.93 8.32
CA ALA A 357 8.04 14.17 8.47
C ALA A 357 7.15 15.42 8.72
N LEU A 358 5.86 15.36 8.40
CA LEU A 358 4.88 16.43 8.67
C LEU A 358 4.30 16.37 10.09
N LEU A 359 4.41 15.24 10.78
CA LEU A 359 3.75 15.03 12.08
C LEU A 359 4.16 16.05 13.15
N PRO A 360 5.47 16.37 13.36
CA PRO A 360 5.85 17.35 14.36
C PRO A 360 5.17 18.71 14.15
N LEU A 361 5.13 19.19 12.91
CA LEU A 361 4.49 20.47 12.54
C LEU A 361 2.97 20.41 12.74
N ALA A 362 2.31 19.35 12.29
CA ALA A 362 0.86 19.19 12.42
C ALA A 362 0.41 19.13 13.89
N ILE A 363 1.20 18.46 14.74
CA ILE A 363 0.95 18.33 16.17
C ILE A 363 1.18 19.65 16.90
N ASP A 364 2.24 20.39 16.56
CA ASP A 364 2.54 21.70 17.13
C ASP A 364 1.41 22.71 16.82
N GLU A 365 0.95 22.79 15.56
CA GLU A 365 -0.18 23.62 15.15
C GLU A 365 -1.46 23.26 15.92
N ALA A 366 -1.78 21.96 15.99
CA ALA A 366 -2.95 21.49 16.72
C ALA A 366 -2.87 21.77 18.23
N SER A 367 -1.68 21.65 18.83
CA SER A 367 -1.46 21.97 20.25
C SER A 367 -1.74 23.44 20.59
N ARG A 368 -1.52 24.33 19.62
CA ARG A 368 -1.81 25.78 19.73
C ARG A 368 -3.28 26.13 19.38
N GLY A 369 -4.11 25.12 19.11
CA GLY A 369 -5.53 25.30 18.77
C GLY A 369 -5.81 25.49 17.28
N ASN A 370 -4.81 25.42 16.41
CA ASN A 370 -4.99 25.42 14.96
C ASN A 370 -5.25 24.01 14.44
N TYR A 371 -6.49 23.55 14.54
CA TYR A 371 -6.90 22.19 14.15
C TYR A 371 -7.24 22.06 12.66
N ALA A 372 -7.34 23.15 11.90
CA ALA A 372 -7.76 23.11 10.50
C ALA A 372 -6.83 22.25 9.61
N PRO A 373 -5.48 22.31 9.73
CA PRO A 373 -4.58 21.41 8.99
C PRO A 373 -4.80 19.94 9.33
N LEU A 374 -4.96 19.60 10.61
CA LEU A 374 -5.21 18.22 11.07
C LEU A 374 -6.52 17.67 10.46
N MET A 375 -7.59 18.47 10.46
CA MET A 375 -8.89 18.05 9.91
C MET A 375 -8.86 17.91 8.39
N GLY A 376 -8.14 18.78 7.67
CA GLY A 376 -7.91 18.67 6.24
C GLY A 376 -7.16 17.37 5.88
N GLN A 377 -6.13 17.03 6.64
CA GLN A 377 -5.37 15.78 6.48
C GLN A 377 -6.22 14.55 6.80
N SER A 378 -6.98 14.59 7.90
CA SER A 378 -7.92 13.51 8.26
C SER A 378 -8.91 13.24 7.12
N LYS A 379 -9.47 14.29 6.52
CA LYS A 379 -10.39 14.18 5.38
C LYS A 379 -9.73 13.58 4.15
N LEU A 380 -8.50 14.00 3.81
CA LEU A 380 -7.74 13.47 2.68
C LEU A 380 -7.49 11.97 2.83
N LEU A 381 -6.98 11.55 3.99
CA LEU A 381 -6.65 10.17 4.29
C LEU A 381 -7.88 9.24 4.28
N SER A 382 -8.99 9.68 4.91
CA SER A 382 -10.22 8.87 4.96
C SER A 382 -10.80 8.64 3.57
N SER A 383 -10.72 9.62 2.68
CA SER A 383 -11.19 9.48 1.31
C SER A 383 -10.29 8.52 0.51
N SER A 384 -8.97 8.66 0.61
CA SER A 384 -8.00 7.78 -0.07
C SER A 384 -8.17 6.31 0.34
N LEU A 385 -8.25 6.03 1.65
CA LEU A 385 -8.44 4.66 2.14
C LEU A 385 -9.75 4.04 1.65
N SER A 386 -10.85 4.79 1.68
CA SER A 386 -12.15 4.27 1.25
C SER A 386 -12.22 3.93 -0.24
N GLU A 387 -11.31 4.44 -1.04
CA GLU A 387 -11.22 4.19 -2.50
C GLU A 387 -10.28 3.02 -2.82
N SER A 388 -9.30 2.73 -1.96
CA SER A 388 -8.30 1.69 -2.20
C SER A 388 -8.60 0.35 -1.51
N MET A 389 -9.53 0.32 -0.53
CA MET A 389 -9.77 -0.83 0.33
C MET A 389 -11.20 -1.38 0.20
N GLN A 390 -11.33 -2.68 0.00
CA GLN A 390 -12.61 -3.38 0.03
C GLN A 390 -12.90 -3.87 1.46
N GLY A 391 -13.73 -3.11 2.19
CA GLY A 391 -13.99 -3.33 3.61
C GLY A 391 -14.62 -4.71 3.91
N GLY A 392 -15.51 -5.21 3.05
CA GLY A 392 -16.08 -6.55 3.24
C GLY A 392 -15.05 -7.66 3.07
N MET A 393 -14.10 -7.52 2.13
CA MET A 393 -12.99 -8.47 2.00
C MET A 393 -12.08 -8.44 3.24
N GLN A 394 -11.75 -7.26 3.74
CA GLN A 394 -10.98 -7.11 4.96
C GLN A 394 -11.65 -7.82 6.14
N LEU A 395 -12.96 -7.64 6.30
CA LEU A 395 -13.72 -8.31 7.36
C LEU A 395 -13.75 -9.82 7.16
N SER A 396 -13.92 -10.32 5.93
CA SER A 396 -13.94 -11.77 5.66
C SER A 396 -12.63 -12.45 6.08
N VAL A 397 -11.49 -11.84 5.79
CA VAL A 397 -10.16 -12.32 6.21
C VAL A 397 -10.01 -12.22 7.72
N ILE A 398 -10.12 -11.01 8.29
CA ILE A 398 -9.83 -10.79 9.72
C ILE A 398 -10.79 -11.57 10.62
N CYS A 399 -12.08 -11.59 10.28
CA CYS A 399 -13.08 -12.26 11.11
C CYS A 399 -12.98 -13.78 11.05
N THR A 400 -12.48 -14.34 9.94
CA THR A 400 -12.25 -15.79 9.83
C THR A 400 -10.93 -16.21 10.44
N GLU A 401 -9.85 -15.46 10.15
CA GLU A 401 -8.48 -15.92 10.36
C GLU A 401 -7.88 -15.41 11.67
N ASP A 402 -8.21 -14.18 12.09
CA ASP A 402 -7.55 -13.50 13.20
C ASP A 402 -8.46 -13.31 14.43
N ALA A 403 -9.69 -12.86 14.23
CA ALA A 403 -10.60 -12.51 15.33
C ALA A 403 -10.86 -13.65 16.34
N PRO A 404 -10.92 -14.94 15.94
CA PRO A 404 -11.09 -16.04 16.91
C PRO A 404 -9.93 -16.17 17.90
N LEU A 405 -8.74 -15.66 17.56
CA LEU A 405 -7.52 -15.71 18.37
C LEU A 405 -7.22 -14.40 19.07
N MET A 406 -7.89 -13.30 18.66
CA MET A 406 -7.66 -11.95 19.14
C MET A 406 -7.95 -11.83 20.64
N LYS A 407 -6.98 -11.32 21.40
CA LYS A 407 -7.08 -11.18 22.86
C LYS A 407 -6.96 -9.70 23.24
N PRO A 408 -7.73 -9.26 24.25
CA PRO A 408 -7.51 -7.94 24.86
C PRO A 408 -6.07 -7.81 25.37
N ARG A 409 -5.46 -6.66 25.10
CA ARG A 409 -4.10 -6.32 25.54
C ARG A 409 -4.17 -5.11 26.49
N PRO A 410 -4.36 -5.31 27.81
CA PRO A 410 -4.50 -4.21 28.76
C PRO A 410 -3.31 -3.23 28.76
N GLN A 411 -2.10 -3.73 28.45
CA GLN A 411 -0.89 -2.91 28.33
C GLN A 411 -0.96 -1.88 27.19
N ASP A 412 -1.86 -2.04 26.23
CA ASP A 412 -2.02 -1.10 25.12
C ASP A 412 -2.93 0.09 25.48
N ALA A 413 -3.65 0.02 26.61
CA ALA A 413 -4.66 1.03 26.97
C ALA A 413 -4.11 2.46 27.08
N ASP A 414 -2.84 2.61 27.48
CA ASP A 414 -2.17 3.90 27.63
C ASP A 414 -1.41 4.32 26.38
N LEU A 415 -1.35 3.49 25.33
CA LEU A 415 -0.74 3.83 24.06
C LEU A 415 -1.68 4.71 23.22
N LEU A 416 -1.12 5.43 22.25
CA LEU A 416 -1.90 6.36 21.41
C LEU A 416 -3.09 5.69 20.71
N LEU A 417 -2.90 4.50 20.13
CA LEU A 417 -3.97 3.75 19.47
C LEU A 417 -4.90 3.06 20.48
N GLY A 418 -4.40 2.76 21.67
CA GLY A 418 -5.16 2.06 22.72
C GLY A 418 -5.66 0.69 22.26
N THR A 419 -6.79 0.25 22.85
CA THR A 419 -7.45 -1.02 22.50
C THR A 419 -8.55 -0.85 21.45
N SER A 420 -8.86 0.37 21.03
CA SER A 420 -10.05 0.70 20.24
C SER A 420 -10.14 -0.05 18.90
N LEU A 421 -9.01 -0.36 18.27
CA LEU A 421 -8.98 -1.14 17.03
C LEU A 421 -9.39 -2.60 17.29
N VAL A 422 -8.83 -3.22 18.31
CA VAL A 422 -9.11 -4.62 18.70
C VAL A 422 -10.56 -4.75 19.15
N ASP A 423 -11.02 -3.82 19.99
CA ASP A 423 -12.41 -3.79 20.49
C ASP A 423 -13.41 -3.59 19.33
N GLY A 424 -13.07 -2.71 18.38
CA GLY A 424 -13.86 -2.46 17.18
C GLY A 424 -13.96 -3.70 16.30
N LEU A 425 -12.84 -4.30 15.94
CA LEU A 425 -12.79 -5.53 15.13
C LEU A 425 -13.53 -6.69 15.83
N GLY A 426 -13.34 -6.85 17.14
CA GLY A 426 -14.06 -7.87 17.92
C GLY A 426 -15.57 -7.70 17.91
N ALA A 427 -16.08 -6.46 17.86
CA ALA A 427 -17.49 -6.17 17.72
C ALA A 427 -18.00 -6.40 16.29
N GLU A 428 -17.26 -5.94 15.29
CA GLU A 428 -17.58 -6.07 13.87
C GLU A 428 -17.62 -7.55 13.45
N CYS A 429 -16.67 -8.35 13.89
CA CYS A 429 -16.58 -9.77 13.54
C CYS A 429 -17.70 -10.64 14.18
N LYS A 430 -18.38 -10.17 15.21
CA LYS A 430 -19.59 -10.85 15.72
C LYS A 430 -20.77 -10.73 14.75
N ALA A 431 -20.78 -9.71 13.90
CA ALA A 431 -21.86 -9.45 12.95
C ALA A 431 -21.51 -9.88 11.51
N TRP A 432 -20.21 -10.15 11.22
CA TRP A 432 -19.75 -10.57 9.90
C TRP A 432 -19.74 -12.09 9.76
N PRO A 433 -20.28 -12.67 8.66
CA PRO A 433 -20.18 -14.11 8.39
C PRO A 433 -18.74 -14.54 8.20
N HIS A 434 -18.33 -15.59 8.89
CA HIS A 434 -16.97 -16.14 8.79
C HIS A 434 -17.00 -17.65 8.57
N GLY A 435 -15.98 -18.16 7.88
CA GLY A 435 -15.81 -19.54 7.48
C GLY A 435 -14.92 -20.35 8.44
N PRO A 436 -14.64 -21.60 8.10
CA PRO A 436 -13.66 -22.40 8.81
C PRO A 436 -12.24 -21.93 8.47
N MET A 437 -11.39 -21.85 9.51
CA MET A 437 -9.95 -21.62 9.37
C MET A 437 -9.22 -22.97 9.50
N PRO A 438 -8.21 -23.27 8.63
CA PRO A 438 -7.35 -24.43 8.83
C PRO A 438 -6.68 -24.42 10.20
N LYS A 439 -6.51 -25.61 10.81
CA LYS A 439 -5.93 -25.70 12.16
C LYS A 439 -4.49 -25.21 12.25
N ASP A 440 -3.75 -25.32 11.16
CA ASP A 440 -2.35 -24.94 11.02
C ASP A 440 -2.17 -23.56 10.34
N PHE A 441 -3.24 -22.80 10.19
CA PHE A 441 -3.20 -21.49 9.52
C PHE A 441 -2.15 -20.55 10.13
N HIS A 442 -2.05 -20.50 11.45
CA HIS A 442 -1.07 -19.69 12.18
C HIS A 442 0.23 -20.45 12.49
N ALA A 443 0.50 -21.58 11.83
CA ALA A 443 1.78 -22.26 12.00
C ALA A 443 2.94 -21.42 11.44
N PRO A 444 4.13 -21.42 12.11
CA PRO A 444 5.30 -20.75 11.59
C PRO A 444 5.67 -21.22 10.18
N PHE A 445 5.91 -20.27 9.28
CA PHE A 445 6.35 -20.59 7.92
C PHE A 445 7.78 -21.16 7.93
N LYS A 446 7.95 -22.31 7.27
CA LYS A 446 9.26 -22.97 7.10
C LYS A 446 9.48 -23.28 5.63
N SER A 447 10.64 -22.90 5.10
CA SER A 447 10.94 -23.10 3.69
C SER A 447 12.44 -23.10 3.41
N SER A 448 12.83 -23.79 2.33
CA SER A 448 14.16 -23.71 1.71
C SER A 448 14.14 -22.91 0.40
N ILE A 449 13.00 -22.35 0.01
CA ILE A 449 12.89 -21.50 -1.18
C ILE A 449 13.67 -20.21 -0.92
N PRO A 450 14.53 -19.77 -1.85
CA PRO A 450 15.23 -18.50 -1.72
C PRO A 450 14.27 -17.36 -1.39
N THR A 451 14.53 -16.63 -0.29
CA THR A 451 13.62 -15.63 0.23
C THR A 451 14.35 -14.33 0.59
N LEU A 452 13.84 -13.20 0.13
CA LEU A 452 14.28 -11.86 0.53
C LEU A 452 13.20 -11.20 1.36
N LEU A 453 13.53 -10.84 2.61
CA LEU A 453 12.66 -10.09 3.51
C LEU A 453 13.11 -8.63 3.54
N ILE A 454 12.15 -7.72 3.46
CA ILE A 454 12.42 -6.28 3.38
C ILE A 454 11.53 -5.57 4.41
N SER A 455 12.10 -4.63 5.16
CA SER A 455 11.37 -3.88 6.19
C SER A 455 11.81 -2.44 6.24
N GLY A 456 10.88 -1.52 6.50
CA GLY A 456 11.20 -0.16 6.92
C GLY A 456 11.55 -0.12 8.42
N GLU A 457 12.62 0.61 8.78
CA GLU A 457 13.04 0.75 10.19
C GLU A 457 11.91 1.29 11.07
N ARG A 458 11.09 2.21 10.53
CA ARG A 458 10.01 2.92 11.24
C ARG A 458 8.63 2.43 10.88
N ASP A 459 8.52 1.21 10.34
CA ASP A 459 7.23 0.63 10.02
C ASP A 459 6.31 0.59 11.25
N PRO A 460 5.13 1.26 11.21
CA PRO A 460 4.21 1.36 12.32
C PRO A 460 3.22 0.18 12.42
N VAL A 461 3.34 -0.81 11.54
CA VAL A 461 2.40 -1.94 11.42
C VAL A 461 3.13 -3.27 11.46
N THR A 462 4.13 -3.42 10.60
CA THR A 462 4.93 -4.64 10.46
C THR A 462 6.42 -4.33 10.69
N PRO A 463 6.80 -4.06 11.95
CA PRO A 463 8.17 -3.69 12.29
C PRO A 463 9.19 -4.78 11.91
N PRO A 464 10.48 -4.44 11.74
CA PRO A 464 11.52 -5.40 11.34
C PRO A 464 11.59 -6.69 12.17
N ALA A 465 11.17 -6.63 13.44
CA ALA A 465 11.12 -7.81 14.31
C ALA A 465 10.24 -8.95 13.74
N TYR A 466 9.22 -8.63 12.94
CA TYR A 466 8.37 -9.63 12.31
C TYR A 466 9.06 -10.33 11.15
N ALA A 467 9.88 -9.62 10.39
CA ALA A 467 10.74 -10.26 9.39
C ALA A 467 11.77 -11.19 10.04
N GLU A 468 12.34 -10.80 11.17
CA GLU A 468 13.27 -11.66 11.94
C GLU A 468 12.58 -12.91 12.49
N GLU A 469 11.30 -12.82 12.88
CA GLU A 469 10.51 -13.97 13.30
C GLU A 469 10.33 -14.99 12.17
N VAL A 470 9.95 -14.52 10.97
CA VAL A 470 9.79 -15.39 9.78
C VAL A 470 11.13 -15.96 9.33
N LEU A 471 12.21 -15.17 9.40
CA LEU A 471 13.56 -15.57 9.02
C LEU A 471 14.02 -16.84 9.77
N GLN A 472 13.60 -17.06 11.03
CA GLN A 472 13.95 -18.24 11.82
C GLN A 472 13.48 -19.56 11.19
N GLY A 473 12.45 -19.52 10.35
CA GLY A 473 11.92 -20.70 9.64
C GLY A 473 12.54 -20.94 8.27
N LEU A 474 13.44 -20.07 7.81
CA LEU A 474 13.98 -20.08 6.44
C LEU A 474 15.44 -20.51 6.41
N THR A 475 15.81 -21.41 5.50
CA THR A 475 17.20 -21.91 5.39
C THR A 475 18.03 -21.18 4.35
N ASP A 476 17.40 -20.52 3.36
CA ASP A 476 18.05 -19.71 2.32
C ASP A 476 17.34 -18.36 2.21
N ALA A 477 17.69 -17.45 3.13
CA ALA A 477 17.02 -16.18 3.20
C ALA A 477 17.92 -15.05 3.71
N ARG A 478 17.50 -13.82 3.43
CA ARG A 478 18.14 -12.60 3.96
C ARG A 478 17.09 -11.56 4.30
N SER A 479 17.27 -10.90 5.45
CA SER A 479 16.48 -9.75 5.87
C SER A 479 17.27 -8.45 5.60
N LEU A 480 16.60 -7.45 5.02
CA LEU A 480 17.12 -6.11 4.77
C LEU A 480 16.21 -5.08 5.45
N VAL A 481 16.79 -4.23 6.28
CA VAL A 481 16.09 -3.12 6.94
C VAL A 481 16.56 -1.81 6.34
N VAL A 482 15.62 -1.02 5.81
CA VAL A 482 15.92 0.29 5.22
C VAL A 482 15.67 1.40 6.25
N LYS A 483 16.74 2.14 6.57
CA LYS A 483 16.71 3.19 7.61
C LYS A 483 15.75 4.32 7.26
N GLY A 484 15.01 4.77 8.26
CA GLY A 484 14.12 5.93 8.16
C GLY A 484 12.83 5.72 7.40
N LEU A 485 12.64 4.57 6.73
CA LEU A 485 11.43 4.28 5.95
C LEU A 485 10.32 3.67 6.82
N GLY A 486 9.09 3.86 6.34
CA GLY A 486 7.85 3.35 6.92
C GLY A 486 7.41 2.01 6.32
N HIS A 487 6.09 1.83 6.21
CA HIS A 487 5.43 0.61 5.77
C HIS A 487 5.33 0.53 4.24
N ALA A 488 5.73 -0.60 3.64
CA ALA A 488 5.64 -0.86 2.20
C ALA A 488 6.39 0.17 1.30
N GLU A 489 7.31 0.95 1.87
CA GLU A 489 8.14 1.90 1.14
C GLU A 489 9.45 1.29 0.62
N PRO A 490 10.05 0.29 1.30
CA PRO A 490 11.37 -0.22 0.93
C PRO A 490 11.49 -0.72 -0.51
N MET A 491 10.45 -1.37 -1.05
CA MET A 491 10.42 -1.84 -2.44
C MET A 491 10.66 -0.74 -3.49
N HIS A 492 10.37 0.53 -3.14
CA HIS A 492 10.50 1.68 -4.04
C HIS A 492 11.77 2.50 -3.79
N ALA A 493 12.52 2.16 -2.73
CA ALA A 493 13.56 3.02 -2.20
C ALA A 493 14.91 2.81 -2.91
N GLY A 494 15.44 3.88 -3.50
CA GLY A 494 16.80 3.94 -4.01
C GLY A 494 17.13 2.79 -4.97
N CYS A 495 18.06 1.91 -4.57
CA CYS A 495 18.51 0.76 -5.37
C CYS A 495 17.73 -0.54 -5.06
N MET A 496 16.72 -0.52 -4.21
CA MET A 496 15.99 -1.74 -3.84
C MET A 496 15.35 -2.45 -5.04
N PRO A 497 14.75 -1.74 -6.03
CA PRO A 497 14.22 -2.40 -7.22
C PRO A 497 15.26 -3.23 -7.98
N ASP A 498 16.50 -2.73 -8.09
CA ASP A 498 17.60 -3.46 -8.75
C ASP A 498 18.10 -4.64 -7.90
N LEU A 499 18.11 -4.50 -6.55
CA LEU A 499 18.45 -5.60 -5.64
C LEU A 499 17.41 -6.72 -5.70
N VAL A 500 16.13 -6.39 -5.80
CA VAL A 500 15.05 -7.37 -5.96
C VAL A 500 15.17 -8.08 -7.32
N GLU A 501 15.45 -7.34 -8.40
CA GLU A 501 15.71 -7.95 -9.71
C GLU A 501 16.91 -8.88 -9.68
N GLN A 502 18.04 -8.44 -9.11
CA GLN A 502 19.22 -9.27 -8.95
C GLN A 502 18.92 -10.53 -8.13
N PHE A 503 18.17 -10.40 -7.04
CA PHE A 503 17.77 -11.55 -6.22
C PHE A 503 16.92 -12.55 -7.00
N VAL A 504 15.89 -12.06 -7.71
CA VAL A 504 15.01 -12.92 -8.53
C VAL A 504 15.79 -13.61 -9.64
N THR A 505 16.78 -12.95 -10.23
CA THR A 505 17.64 -13.53 -11.27
C THR A 505 18.59 -14.58 -10.71
N ASP A 506 19.33 -14.24 -9.65
CA ASP A 506 20.46 -15.04 -9.15
C ASP A 506 20.05 -16.12 -8.13
N LEU A 507 18.89 -15.93 -7.44
CA LEU A 507 18.38 -16.77 -6.36
C LEU A 507 19.37 -16.95 -5.19
N GLN A 508 20.19 -15.94 -4.91
CA GLN A 508 21.25 -15.97 -3.91
C GLN A 508 21.12 -14.80 -2.93
N PRO A 509 20.17 -14.83 -1.98
CA PRO A 509 19.90 -13.70 -1.10
C PRO A 509 21.12 -13.30 -0.27
N GLY A 510 21.95 -14.28 0.14
CA GLY A 510 23.15 -14.03 0.92
C GLY A 510 24.27 -13.29 0.18
N LYS A 511 24.25 -13.25 -1.16
CA LYS A 511 25.29 -12.60 -1.98
C LYS A 511 24.96 -11.20 -2.45
N LEU A 512 23.76 -10.67 -2.17
CA LEU A 512 23.36 -9.34 -2.58
C LEU A 512 24.29 -8.27 -1.94
N ASP A 513 24.78 -7.33 -2.75
CA ASP A 513 25.49 -6.17 -2.23
C ASP A 513 24.52 -5.03 -1.91
N ALA A 514 24.03 -5.00 -0.68
CA ALA A 514 23.03 -4.05 -0.21
C ALA A 514 23.63 -2.72 0.32
N ARG A 515 24.95 -2.44 0.15
CA ARG A 515 25.61 -1.21 0.64
C ARG A 515 25.01 0.07 0.05
N CYS A 516 24.37 -0.01 -1.11
CA CYS A 516 23.68 1.14 -1.68
C CYS A 516 22.53 1.66 -0.78
N LEU A 517 21.93 0.80 0.04
CA LEU A 517 20.89 1.17 1.01
C LEU A 517 21.41 2.03 2.17
N ASP A 518 22.72 1.99 2.46
CA ASP A 518 23.35 2.82 3.51
C ASP A 518 23.25 4.32 3.21
N LYS A 519 22.99 4.68 1.96
CA LYS A 519 22.77 6.07 1.52
C LYS A 519 21.34 6.55 1.75
N ILE A 520 20.41 5.66 2.10
CA ILE A 520 19.04 6.00 2.41
C ILE A 520 18.95 6.34 3.88
N GLY A 521 18.30 7.43 4.19
CA GLY A 521 18.10 7.91 5.55
C GLY A 521 16.72 8.51 5.77
N PRO A 522 16.42 8.93 7.00
CA PRO A 522 15.14 9.53 7.32
C PRO A 522 14.92 10.84 6.54
N VAL A 523 13.68 11.06 6.12
CA VAL A 523 13.25 12.37 5.60
C VAL A 523 13.32 13.38 6.75
N PRO A 524 13.97 14.55 6.58
CA PRO A 524 13.99 15.59 7.59
C PRO A 524 12.59 16.11 7.91
N ALA A 525 12.31 16.38 9.18
CA ALA A 525 11.03 16.93 9.60
C ALA A 525 10.79 18.32 8.97
N PHE A 526 9.55 18.57 8.55
CA PHE A 526 9.12 19.90 8.15
C PHE A 526 9.00 20.80 9.37
N VAL A 527 9.84 21.84 9.45
CA VAL A 527 9.87 22.76 10.60
C VAL A 527 8.96 23.99 10.42
N ASN A 528 8.44 24.19 9.21
CA ASN A 528 7.46 25.22 8.89
C ASN A 528 6.76 24.86 7.57
N PHE A 529 5.81 25.67 7.11
CA PHE A 529 5.07 25.45 5.86
C PHE A 529 5.86 25.76 4.58
N ASN A 530 7.13 26.14 4.65
CA ASN A 530 7.96 26.46 3.49
C ASN A 530 8.84 25.28 3.05
N GLY A 531 8.87 24.21 3.80
CA GLY A 531 9.61 23.00 3.46
C GLY A 531 10.32 22.35 4.64
N ALA A 532 11.02 21.24 4.35
CA ALA A 532 11.84 20.55 5.33
C ALA A 532 13.09 21.40 5.70
N ALA A 533 13.57 21.24 6.93
CA ALA A 533 14.86 21.79 7.31
C ALA A 533 15.96 21.17 6.45
N PRO A 534 16.99 21.93 6.06
CA PRO A 534 18.14 21.43 5.33
C PRO A 534 18.97 20.43 6.15
#